data_09de5f1971bd1418949a52ce5b0f9c4a
#
_entry.id   09de5f1971bd1418949a52ce5b0f9c4a
#
_cell.length_a   1.000
_cell.length_b   1.000
_cell.length_c   1.000
_cell.angle_alpha   90.00
_cell.angle_beta   90.00
_cell.angle_gamma   90.00
#
_symmetry.space_group_name_H-M   'P 1'
#
loop_
_entity.id
_entity.type
_entity.pdbx_description
1 polymer ?
#
loop_
_entity_poly.entity_id
_entity_poly.type
_entity_poly.pdbx_seq_one_letter_code
_entity_poly.pdbx_strand_id
1 'polypeptide(L)'
;MEYRIDANPENVVAIDKGRRKLVTSTSGNSYGTGYSDLAKDLIEKQERKMKERQFYWNLYRRFLKSEKTSKAENVLANNLGKKKFNKFSERIREKSRSYINHELDLFFETEKPTEIIKEDLTWENLNGKSRGKNFNRIINRWEKGYLDSQIEWKSEQREIKITNVNPAYTSQICHICDNFGIRDGETFACPHCGNKMDADVNAAHNIMKRKKIEGINIYTSASKVKEHYLKLNN
;
A
#
# COMPACT_ATOMS: atom_id res chain seq x y z
N MET A 1 9.95 7.90 -28.03
CA MET A 1 11.00 8.30 -27.10
C MET A 1 11.50 7.02 -26.45
N GLU A 2 12.65 6.53 -26.89
CA GLU A 2 13.26 5.34 -26.28
C GLU A 2 13.92 5.75 -24.96
N TYR A 3 13.34 5.33 -23.85
CA TYR A 3 14.01 5.42 -22.55
C TYR A 3 15.03 4.28 -22.43
N ARG A 4 16.17 4.40 -23.06
CA ARG A 4 17.32 3.60 -22.68
C ARG A 4 17.87 4.16 -21.36
N ILE A 5 17.55 3.50 -20.26
CA ILE A 5 18.27 3.70 -19.00
C ILE A 5 19.56 2.90 -19.15
N ASP A 6 20.72 3.56 -18.99
CA ASP A 6 22.00 2.87 -18.80
C ASP A 6 21.91 2.06 -17.50
N ALA A 7 21.38 0.85 -17.61
CA ALA A 7 21.20 -0.07 -16.50
C ALA A 7 22.58 -0.58 -16.09
N ASN A 8 23.01 -0.25 -14.88
CA ASN A 8 24.05 -1.03 -14.22
C ASN A 8 23.55 -2.48 -14.16
N PRO A 9 24.20 -3.47 -14.81
CA PRO A 9 23.62 -4.79 -15.07
C PRO A 9 23.24 -5.63 -13.84
N GLU A 10 23.47 -5.11 -12.62
CA GLU A 10 23.20 -5.82 -11.36
C GLU A 10 22.49 -4.98 -10.28
N ASN A 11 21.77 -3.93 -10.65
CA ASN A 11 21.08 -3.12 -9.63
C ASN A 11 19.74 -3.78 -9.21
N VAL A 12 19.83 -4.76 -8.32
CA VAL A 12 18.68 -5.44 -7.73
C VAL A 12 18.21 -4.67 -6.51
N VAL A 13 16.96 -4.21 -6.51
CA VAL A 13 16.36 -3.43 -5.41
C VAL A 13 15.19 -4.21 -4.82
N ALA A 14 15.19 -4.44 -3.52
CA ALA A 14 13.99 -4.92 -2.83
C ALA A 14 13.21 -3.77 -2.22
N ILE A 15 11.88 -3.92 -2.23
CA ILE A 15 10.96 -2.90 -1.75
C ILE A 15 9.98 -3.44 -0.72
N ASP A 16 9.83 -2.72 0.39
CA ASP A 16 8.69 -2.86 1.30
C ASP A 16 7.60 -1.84 0.91
N LYS A 17 6.33 -2.29 0.85
CA LYS A 17 5.18 -1.48 0.49
C LYS A 17 4.34 -1.17 1.71
N GLY A 18 4.22 0.10 2.02
CA GLY A 18 3.52 0.56 3.21
C GLY A 18 2.45 1.63 2.92
N ARG A 19 1.65 1.90 3.94
CA ARG A 19 0.63 2.95 3.88
C ARG A 19 1.19 4.33 4.24
N ARG A 20 2.18 4.40 5.13
CA ARG A 20 2.82 5.66 5.54
C ARG A 20 3.82 6.12 4.51
N LYS A 21 4.63 5.20 4.05
CA LYS A 21 5.55 5.30 2.95
C LYS A 21 5.07 4.34 1.88
N LEU A 22 4.83 4.79 0.65
CA LEU A 22 4.32 3.90 -0.39
C LEU A 22 5.30 2.79 -0.73
N VAL A 23 6.59 3.15 -0.81
CA VAL A 23 7.70 2.26 -1.10
C VAL A 23 8.89 2.65 -0.26
N THR A 24 9.54 1.69 0.38
CA THR A 24 10.85 1.84 1.02
C THR A 24 11.80 0.83 0.40
N SER A 25 12.94 1.30 -0.10
CA SER A 25 13.92 0.49 -0.81
C SER A 25 15.07 0.01 0.09
N THR A 26 15.80 -1.00 -0.36
CA THR A 26 17.04 -1.47 0.29
C THR A 26 18.15 -0.45 0.32
N SER A 27 18.10 0.60 -0.51
CA SER A 27 19.03 1.74 -0.44
C SER A 27 18.77 2.67 0.75
N GLY A 28 17.66 2.46 1.49
CA GLY A 28 17.23 3.29 2.61
C GLY A 28 16.33 4.46 2.19
N ASN A 29 16.09 4.64 0.89
CA ASN A 29 15.20 5.69 0.40
C ASN A 29 13.73 5.31 0.62
N SER A 30 12.89 6.31 0.90
CA SER A 30 11.45 6.15 1.05
C SER A 30 10.70 7.12 0.15
N TYR A 31 9.70 6.61 -0.54
CA TYR A 31 8.88 7.31 -1.52
C TYR A 31 7.42 7.33 -1.05
N GLY A 32 6.75 8.45 -1.30
CA GLY A 32 5.35 8.61 -0.92
C GLY A 32 5.12 8.76 0.59
N THR A 33 6.06 9.38 1.30
CA THR A 33 5.96 9.63 2.76
C THR A 33 4.78 10.52 3.15
N GLY A 34 4.31 11.39 2.24
CA GLY A 34 3.13 12.24 2.44
C GLY A 34 1.79 11.58 2.08
N TYR A 35 1.79 10.34 1.59
CA TYR A 35 0.57 9.69 1.13
C TYR A 35 -0.46 9.48 2.25
N SER A 36 -0.02 9.17 3.45
CA SER A 36 -0.91 8.97 4.60
C SER A 36 -1.76 10.20 4.90
N ASP A 37 -1.17 11.39 4.85
CA ASP A 37 -1.86 12.66 5.12
C ASP A 37 -2.76 13.04 3.95
N LEU A 38 -2.30 12.87 2.72
CA LEU A 38 -3.13 13.04 1.53
C LEU A 38 -4.36 12.12 1.58
N ALA A 39 -4.17 10.84 1.86
CA ALA A 39 -5.25 9.86 1.94
C ALA A 39 -6.27 10.25 3.03
N LYS A 40 -5.81 10.71 4.19
CA LYS A 40 -6.66 11.19 5.28
C LYS A 40 -7.51 12.40 4.83
N ASP A 41 -6.90 13.42 4.24
CA ASP A 41 -7.61 14.59 3.70
C ASP A 41 -8.68 14.20 2.67
N LEU A 42 -8.32 13.29 1.73
CA LEU A 42 -9.25 12.80 0.71
C LEU A 42 -10.42 12.01 1.31
N ILE A 43 -10.16 11.20 2.35
CA ILE A 43 -11.20 10.47 3.10
C ILE A 43 -12.15 11.44 3.79
N GLU A 44 -11.64 12.44 4.50
CA GLU A 44 -12.45 13.44 5.19
C GLU A 44 -13.34 14.23 4.23
N LYS A 45 -12.80 14.61 3.06
CA LYS A 45 -13.57 15.27 2.01
C LYS A 45 -14.70 14.39 1.49
N GLN A 46 -14.44 13.11 1.28
CA GLN A 46 -15.44 12.17 0.80
C GLN A 46 -16.51 11.89 1.86
N GLU A 47 -16.13 11.75 3.13
CA GLU A 47 -17.08 11.55 4.24
C GLU A 47 -18.00 12.75 4.42
N ARG A 48 -17.45 13.97 4.34
CA ARG A 48 -18.25 15.20 4.38
C ARG A 48 -19.29 15.23 3.25
N LYS A 49 -18.88 14.88 2.04
CA LYS A 49 -19.78 14.79 0.89
C LYS A 49 -20.85 13.68 1.04
N MET A 50 -20.49 12.56 1.64
CA MET A 50 -21.43 11.47 1.95
C MET A 50 -22.45 11.88 3.01
N LYS A 51 -22.03 12.58 4.07
CA LYS A 51 -22.93 13.09 5.12
C LYS A 51 -23.92 14.13 4.55
N GLU A 52 -23.43 15.06 3.73
CA GLU A 52 -24.26 16.02 3.02
C GLU A 52 -25.32 15.31 2.14
N ARG A 53 -24.91 14.32 1.37
CA ARG A 53 -25.79 13.52 0.52
C ARG A 53 -26.81 12.72 1.33
N GLN A 54 -26.43 12.17 2.47
CA GLN A 54 -27.33 11.46 3.39
C GLN A 54 -28.39 12.41 3.97
N PHE A 55 -28.02 13.63 4.32
CA PHE A 55 -28.97 14.67 4.76
C PHE A 55 -30.04 14.94 3.68
N TYR A 56 -29.63 15.13 2.41
CA TYR A 56 -30.58 15.35 1.33
C TYR A 56 -31.46 14.12 1.05
N TRP A 57 -30.95 12.90 1.20
CA TRP A 57 -31.77 11.68 1.13
C TRP A 57 -32.84 11.62 2.22
N ASN A 58 -32.50 12.01 3.44
CA ASN A 58 -33.45 12.05 4.55
C ASN A 58 -34.52 13.15 4.31
N LEU A 59 -34.11 14.31 3.81
CA LEU A 59 -35.01 15.41 3.45
C LEU A 59 -35.99 14.99 2.33
N TYR A 60 -35.48 14.35 1.29
CA TYR A 60 -36.29 13.81 0.19
C TYR A 60 -37.36 12.84 0.71
N ARG A 61 -36.97 11.86 1.53
CA ARG A 61 -37.90 10.90 2.13
C ARG A 61 -38.94 11.57 3.03
N ARG A 62 -38.56 12.61 3.77
CA ARG A 62 -39.47 13.40 4.62
C ARG A 62 -40.52 14.14 3.78
N PHE A 63 -40.12 14.74 2.65
CA PHE A 63 -41.07 15.42 1.77
C PHE A 63 -42.03 14.44 1.09
N LEU A 64 -41.59 13.26 0.70
CA LEU A 64 -42.46 12.22 0.18
C LEU A 64 -43.51 11.79 1.21
N LYS A 65 -43.11 11.56 2.47
CA LYS A 65 -44.04 11.20 3.54
C LYS A 65 -45.07 12.28 3.88
N SER A 66 -44.76 13.54 3.63
CA SER A 66 -45.65 14.69 3.86
C SER A 66 -46.37 15.15 2.60
N GLU A 67 -46.38 14.33 1.55
CA GLU A 67 -47.04 14.57 0.26
C GLU A 67 -46.58 15.85 -0.47
N LYS A 68 -45.44 16.39 -0.11
CA LYS A 68 -44.82 17.57 -0.74
C LYS A 68 -43.96 17.15 -1.94
N THR A 69 -44.58 16.54 -2.93
CA THR A 69 -43.95 15.92 -4.10
C THR A 69 -43.03 16.87 -4.87
N SER A 70 -43.51 18.10 -5.18
CA SER A 70 -42.72 19.12 -5.88
C SER A 70 -41.41 19.48 -5.14
N LYS A 71 -41.46 19.57 -3.80
CA LYS A 71 -40.22 19.79 -2.99
C LYS A 71 -39.31 18.59 -3.01
N ALA A 72 -39.83 17.37 -2.99
CA ALA A 72 -39.05 16.13 -3.10
C ALA A 72 -38.34 16.08 -4.46
N GLU A 73 -39.03 16.33 -5.56
CA GLU A 73 -38.47 16.37 -6.92
C GLU A 73 -37.34 17.40 -7.05
N ASN A 74 -37.50 18.58 -6.48
CA ASN A 74 -36.46 19.61 -6.46
C ASN A 74 -35.20 19.15 -5.72
N VAL A 75 -35.34 18.48 -4.55
CA VAL A 75 -34.21 17.92 -3.83
C VAL A 75 -33.52 16.82 -4.63
N LEU A 76 -34.30 15.94 -5.25
CA LEU A 76 -33.78 14.86 -6.09
C LEU A 76 -32.96 15.42 -7.27
N ALA A 77 -33.51 16.36 -8.00
CA ALA A 77 -32.89 16.94 -9.19
C ALA A 77 -31.61 17.73 -8.86
N ASN A 78 -31.66 18.57 -7.82
CA ASN A 78 -30.57 19.52 -7.55
C ASN A 78 -29.47 18.97 -6.63
N ASN A 79 -29.81 18.07 -5.67
CA ASN A 79 -28.88 17.64 -4.61
C ASN A 79 -28.50 16.17 -4.69
N LEU A 80 -29.33 15.30 -5.26
CA LEU A 80 -29.12 13.86 -5.27
C LEU A 80 -28.66 13.27 -6.59
N GLY A 81 -28.44 14.11 -7.60
CA GLY A 81 -27.95 13.68 -8.91
C GLY A 81 -26.65 12.87 -8.84
N LYS A 82 -26.59 11.77 -9.62
CA LYS A 82 -25.42 10.87 -9.64
C LYS A 82 -24.21 11.50 -10.35
N LYS A 83 -24.42 12.28 -11.42
CA LYS A 83 -23.35 12.81 -12.26
C LYS A 83 -22.33 13.66 -11.49
N LYS A 84 -22.80 14.63 -10.70
CA LYS A 84 -21.91 15.49 -9.88
C LYS A 84 -21.17 14.69 -8.80
N PHE A 85 -21.85 13.74 -8.18
CA PHE A 85 -21.25 12.89 -7.16
C PHE A 85 -20.17 11.98 -7.73
N ASN A 86 -20.42 11.33 -8.86
CA ASN A 86 -19.45 10.49 -9.55
C ASN A 86 -18.22 11.27 -9.96
N LYS A 87 -18.40 12.46 -10.58
CA LYS A 87 -17.29 13.35 -10.95
C LYS A 87 -16.45 13.78 -9.73
N PHE A 88 -17.09 14.01 -8.58
CA PHE A 88 -16.38 14.29 -7.33
C PHE A 88 -15.55 13.07 -6.87
N SER A 89 -16.14 11.88 -6.88
CA SER A 89 -15.46 10.64 -6.49
C SER A 89 -14.29 10.30 -7.42
N GLU A 90 -14.43 10.53 -8.71
CA GLU A 90 -13.36 10.40 -9.70
C GLU A 90 -12.20 11.34 -9.41
N ARG A 91 -12.46 12.61 -9.15
CA ARG A 91 -11.42 13.59 -8.80
C ARG A 91 -10.64 13.21 -7.53
N ILE A 92 -11.32 12.63 -6.52
CA ILE A 92 -10.67 12.11 -5.32
C ILE A 92 -9.69 10.98 -5.69
N ARG A 93 -10.14 10.05 -6.53
CA ARG A 93 -9.33 8.92 -6.99
C ARG A 93 -8.15 9.39 -7.84
N GLU A 94 -8.39 10.28 -8.78
CA GLU A 94 -7.35 10.84 -9.65
C GLU A 94 -6.24 11.53 -8.84
N LYS A 95 -6.59 12.30 -7.80
CA LYS A 95 -5.60 12.92 -6.91
C LYS A 95 -4.71 11.89 -6.21
N SER A 96 -5.32 10.83 -5.66
CA SER A 96 -4.59 9.75 -5.01
C SER A 96 -3.64 9.07 -6.00
N ARG A 97 -4.14 8.71 -7.17
CA ARG A 97 -3.38 8.01 -8.21
C ARG A 97 -2.28 8.86 -8.84
N SER A 98 -2.53 10.15 -9.05
CA SER A 98 -1.52 11.07 -9.54
C SER A 98 -0.34 11.17 -8.56
N TYR A 99 -0.61 11.22 -7.26
CA TYR A 99 0.44 11.21 -6.24
C TYR A 99 1.23 9.90 -6.27
N ILE A 100 0.55 8.75 -6.29
CA ILE A 100 1.20 7.43 -6.38
C ILE A 100 2.10 7.35 -7.62
N ASN A 101 1.60 7.77 -8.78
CA ASN A 101 2.37 7.73 -10.02
C ASN A 101 3.61 8.61 -9.97
N HIS A 102 3.50 9.82 -9.43
CA HIS A 102 4.62 10.72 -9.25
C HIS A 102 5.71 10.12 -8.36
N GLU A 103 5.34 9.57 -7.21
CA GLU A 103 6.29 8.95 -6.28
C GLU A 103 6.94 7.69 -6.86
N LEU A 104 6.20 6.91 -7.65
CA LEU A 104 6.77 5.78 -8.36
C LEU A 104 7.72 6.21 -9.48
N ASP A 105 7.42 7.28 -10.22
CA ASP A 105 8.35 7.80 -11.22
C ASP A 105 9.66 8.24 -10.56
N LEU A 106 9.57 8.95 -9.44
CA LEU A 106 10.72 9.33 -8.64
C LEU A 106 11.53 8.11 -8.15
N PHE A 107 10.84 7.04 -7.71
CA PHE A 107 11.49 5.77 -7.34
C PHE A 107 12.28 5.19 -8.52
N PHE A 108 11.66 5.04 -9.69
CA PHE A 108 12.32 4.45 -10.85
C PHE A 108 13.48 5.32 -11.37
N GLU A 109 13.35 6.63 -11.32
CA GLU A 109 14.41 7.58 -11.74
C GLU A 109 15.61 7.58 -10.78
N THR A 110 15.34 7.44 -9.48
CA THR A 110 16.38 7.46 -8.45
C THR A 110 17.08 6.13 -8.31
N GLU A 111 16.30 5.05 -8.16
CA GLU A 111 16.87 3.72 -7.89
C GLU A 111 17.40 3.03 -9.16
N LYS A 112 16.81 3.30 -10.33
CA LYS A 112 17.19 2.69 -11.62
C LYS A 112 17.35 1.17 -11.53
N PRO A 113 16.36 0.43 -10.97
CA PRO A 113 16.52 -1.00 -10.75
C PRO A 113 16.55 -1.78 -12.07
N THR A 114 17.32 -2.86 -12.12
CA THR A 114 17.23 -3.90 -13.17
C THR A 114 16.33 -5.05 -12.75
N GLU A 115 16.17 -5.25 -11.45
CA GLU A 115 15.22 -6.18 -10.87
C GLU A 115 14.62 -5.59 -9.59
N ILE A 116 13.31 -5.74 -9.44
CA ILE A 116 12.58 -5.38 -8.22
C ILE A 116 12.13 -6.67 -7.51
N ILE A 117 12.49 -6.80 -6.22
CA ILE A 117 11.99 -7.86 -5.36
C ILE A 117 10.93 -7.26 -4.44
N LYS A 118 9.73 -7.85 -4.44
CA LYS A 118 8.62 -7.41 -3.59
C LYS A 118 7.90 -8.58 -2.93
N GLU A 119 7.17 -8.31 -1.86
CA GLU A 119 6.33 -9.30 -1.21
C GLU A 119 5.12 -9.66 -2.07
N ASP A 120 4.78 -10.96 -2.10
CA ASP A 120 3.48 -11.42 -2.58
C ASP A 120 2.43 -11.27 -1.47
N LEU A 121 1.64 -10.23 -1.56
CA LEU A 121 0.58 -9.93 -0.59
C LEU A 121 -0.82 -10.37 -1.05
N THR A 122 -0.92 -11.21 -2.07
CA THR A 122 -2.21 -11.67 -2.62
C THR A 122 -2.97 -12.55 -1.63
N TRP A 123 -2.28 -13.30 -0.80
CA TRP A 123 -2.83 -14.25 0.17
C TRP A 123 -3.26 -13.63 1.52
N GLU A 124 -2.79 -12.44 1.87
CA GLU A 124 -3.13 -11.77 3.15
C GLU A 124 -4.62 -11.42 3.26
N ASN A 125 -5.31 -11.27 2.14
CA ASN A 125 -6.73 -10.92 2.10
C ASN A 125 -7.67 -12.09 2.47
N LEU A 126 -7.19 -13.33 2.48
CA LEU A 126 -7.99 -14.52 2.74
C LEU A 126 -8.23 -14.81 4.23
N ASN A 127 -7.39 -14.28 5.13
CA ASN A 127 -7.46 -14.51 6.58
C ASN A 127 -7.71 -13.23 7.41
N GLY A 128 -8.29 -12.19 6.80
CA GLY A 128 -8.46 -10.88 7.40
C GLY A 128 -9.34 -10.87 8.64
N LYS A 129 -8.75 -10.85 9.83
CA LYS A 129 -9.45 -10.46 11.06
C LYS A 129 -9.93 -9.02 10.88
N SER A 130 -11.24 -8.80 11.00
CA SER A 130 -11.84 -7.46 10.99
C SER A 130 -11.22 -6.60 12.10
N ARG A 131 -10.44 -5.59 11.72
CA ARG A 131 -9.74 -4.67 12.64
C ARG A 131 -10.56 -3.41 12.98
N GLY A 132 -11.89 -3.48 12.87
CA GLY A 132 -12.79 -2.36 13.12
C GLY A 132 -13.16 -1.56 11.86
N LYS A 133 -14.38 -0.97 11.88
CA LYS A 133 -14.98 -0.30 10.69
C LYS A 133 -14.13 0.86 10.15
N ASN A 134 -13.55 1.68 11.01
CA ASN A 134 -12.74 2.84 10.59
C ASN A 134 -11.40 2.41 9.98
N PHE A 135 -10.74 1.42 10.57
CA PHE A 135 -9.48 0.89 10.07
C PHE A 135 -9.69 0.20 8.71
N ASN A 136 -10.71 -0.65 8.58
CA ASN A 136 -11.06 -1.29 7.31
C ASN A 136 -11.43 -0.27 6.23
N ARG A 137 -12.08 0.84 6.60
CA ARG A 137 -12.42 1.93 5.67
C ARG A 137 -11.18 2.64 5.14
N ILE A 138 -10.17 2.86 5.98
CA ILE A 138 -8.89 3.44 5.59
C ILE A 138 -8.09 2.47 4.71
N ILE A 139 -8.04 1.18 5.07
CA ILE A 139 -7.34 0.15 4.30
C ILE A 139 -8.01 -0.09 2.94
N ASN A 140 -9.34 -0.18 2.89
CA ASN A 140 -10.07 -0.37 1.64
C ASN A 140 -9.95 0.82 0.67
N ARG A 141 -9.53 1.99 1.17
CA ARG A 141 -9.26 3.19 0.36
C ARG A 141 -7.77 3.37 0.05
N TRP A 142 -6.90 2.64 0.74
CA TRP A 142 -5.52 2.54 0.32
C TRP A 142 -5.49 1.80 -1.01
N GLU A 143 -5.08 2.50 -2.04
CA GLU A 143 -5.06 1.96 -3.39
C GLU A 143 -3.88 0.96 -3.58
N LYS A 144 -3.75 -0.02 -2.65
CA LYS A 144 -2.71 -1.05 -2.68
C LYS A 144 -2.69 -1.78 -4.02
N GLY A 145 -3.86 -2.19 -4.51
CA GLY A 145 -3.95 -2.83 -5.82
C GLY A 145 -3.52 -1.94 -6.96
N TYR A 146 -3.80 -0.63 -6.88
CA TYR A 146 -3.32 0.33 -7.87
C TYR A 146 -1.80 0.52 -7.77
N LEU A 147 -1.25 0.65 -6.57
CA LEU A 147 0.20 0.74 -6.37
C LEU A 147 0.91 -0.48 -6.98
N ASP A 148 0.46 -1.69 -6.67
CA ASP A 148 1.02 -2.93 -7.23
C ASP A 148 0.94 -2.97 -8.75
N SER A 149 -0.24 -2.66 -9.32
CA SER A 149 -0.42 -2.66 -10.78
C SER A 149 0.45 -1.61 -11.48
N GLN A 150 0.70 -0.46 -10.83
CA GLN A 150 1.57 0.57 -11.39
C GLN A 150 3.05 0.19 -11.30
N ILE A 151 3.48 -0.47 -10.22
CA ILE A 151 4.83 -1.02 -10.13
C ILE A 151 5.05 -2.04 -11.25
N GLU A 152 4.12 -2.96 -11.46
CA GLU A 152 4.18 -3.98 -12.50
C GLU A 152 4.20 -3.35 -13.90
N TRP A 153 3.26 -2.46 -14.19
CA TRP A 153 3.16 -1.79 -15.48
C TRP A 153 4.42 -0.95 -15.81
N LYS A 154 4.89 -0.13 -14.84
CA LYS A 154 6.08 0.71 -15.03
C LYS A 154 7.36 -0.14 -15.17
N SER A 155 7.42 -1.29 -14.50
CA SER A 155 8.53 -2.25 -14.65
C SER A 155 8.54 -2.90 -16.02
N GLU A 156 7.37 -3.34 -16.51
CA GLU A 156 7.23 -3.92 -17.85
C GLU A 156 7.67 -2.93 -18.93
N GLN A 157 7.25 -1.66 -18.83
CA GLN A 157 7.64 -0.61 -19.80
C GLN A 157 9.15 -0.34 -19.81
N ARG A 158 9.88 -0.72 -18.76
CA ARG A 158 11.32 -0.50 -18.60
C ARG A 158 12.14 -1.78 -18.67
N GLU A 159 11.50 -2.90 -19.04
CA GLU A 159 12.11 -4.24 -19.09
C GLU A 159 12.74 -4.67 -17.74
N ILE A 160 12.18 -4.20 -16.62
CA ILE A 160 12.64 -4.50 -15.27
C ILE A 160 11.98 -5.78 -14.79
N LYS A 161 12.79 -6.75 -14.38
CA LYS A 161 12.29 -8.01 -13.81
C LYS A 161 11.64 -7.79 -12.45
N ILE A 162 10.48 -8.42 -12.21
CA ILE A 162 9.85 -8.48 -10.89
C ILE A 162 9.97 -9.90 -10.33
N THR A 163 10.41 -9.99 -9.08
CA THR A 163 10.45 -11.24 -8.31
C THR A 163 9.59 -11.08 -7.06
N ASN A 164 8.58 -11.94 -6.91
CA ASN A 164 7.73 -11.99 -5.73
C ASN A 164 8.31 -12.97 -4.70
N VAL A 165 8.29 -12.59 -3.42
CA VAL A 165 8.77 -13.43 -2.31
C VAL A 165 7.71 -13.59 -1.22
N ASN A 166 7.91 -14.60 -0.38
CA ASN A 166 7.02 -14.88 0.75
C ASN A 166 7.06 -13.75 1.79
N PRO A 167 5.91 -13.17 2.20
CA PRO A 167 5.85 -12.02 3.10
C PRO A 167 6.00 -12.38 4.60
N ALA A 168 5.97 -13.66 4.97
CA ALA A 168 5.92 -14.05 6.37
C ALA A 168 7.16 -13.59 7.14
N TYR A 169 6.94 -12.81 8.19
CA TYR A 169 7.94 -12.32 9.15
C TYR A 169 9.03 -11.40 8.60
N THR A 170 8.94 -10.90 7.38
CA THR A 170 9.91 -9.94 6.81
C THR A 170 10.09 -8.70 7.67
N SER A 171 9.02 -8.19 8.28
CA SER A 171 9.04 -7.04 9.19
C SER A 171 9.41 -7.36 10.65
N GLN A 172 9.58 -8.65 10.99
CA GLN A 172 9.82 -9.10 12.37
C GLN A 172 11.19 -9.71 12.59
N ILE A 173 11.91 -10.02 11.53
CA ILE A 173 13.23 -10.63 11.56
C ILE A 173 14.29 -9.54 11.40
N CYS A 174 15.38 -9.65 12.12
CA CYS A 174 16.54 -8.79 11.97
C CYS A 174 17.28 -9.16 10.68
N HIS A 175 17.48 -8.21 9.78
CA HIS A 175 18.19 -8.47 8.53
C HIS A 175 19.69 -8.77 8.73
N ILE A 176 20.27 -8.47 9.90
CA ILE A 176 21.69 -8.74 10.22
C ILE A 176 21.89 -10.16 10.74
N CYS A 177 21.14 -10.56 11.78
CA CYS A 177 21.40 -11.81 12.51
C CYS A 177 20.29 -12.85 12.37
N ASP A 178 19.27 -12.59 11.57
CA ASP A 178 18.13 -13.46 11.28
C ASP A 178 17.29 -13.89 12.52
N ASN A 179 17.53 -13.28 13.69
CA ASN A 179 16.72 -13.47 14.89
C ASN A 179 15.46 -12.59 14.86
N PHE A 180 14.44 -13.01 15.59
CA PHE A 180 13.23 -12.18 15.75
C PHE A 180 13.55 -10.93 16.59
N GLY A 181 13.10 -9.79 16.11
CA GLY A 181 13.25 -8.50 16.77
C GLY A 181 11.90 -7.88 17.13
N ILE A 182 11.94 -6.66 17.63
CA ILE A 182 10.77 -5.89 18.07
C ILE A 182 10.58 -4.73 17.09
N ARG A 183 9.39 -4.66 16.50
CA ARG A 183 8.95 -3.50 15.70
C ARG A 183 8.02 -2.64 16.54
N ASP A 184 8.38 -1.38 16.74
CA ASP A 184 7.53 -0.36 17.33
C ASP A 184 7.37 0.81 16.36
N GLY A 185 6.19 0.88 15.74
CA GLY A 185 5.90 1.87 14.71
C GLY A 185 6.86 1.81 13.52
N GLU A 186 7.69 2.83 13.36
CA GLU A 186 8.69 2.95 12.29
C GLU A 186 10.08 2.49 12.72
N THR A 187 10.24 2.08 13.97
CA THR A 187 11.53 1.62 14.51
C THR A 187 11.55 0.11 14.64
N PHE A 188 12.65 -0.50 14.23
CA PHE A 188 12.99 -1.89 14.47
C PHE A 188 14.17 -1.96 15.43
N ALA A 189 14.09 -2.85 16.41
CA ALA A 189 15.18 -3.14 17.35
C ALA A 189 15.38 -4.64 17.51
N CYS A 190 16.61 -5.11 17.41
CA CYS A 190 16.98 -6.50 17.64
C CYS A 190 17.60 -6.68 19.03
N PRO A 191 16.99 -7.44 19.95
CA PRO A 191 17.56 -7.68 21.27
C PRO A 191 18.79 -8.59 21.24
N HIS A 192 19.01 -9.36 20.16
CA HIS A 192 20.12 -10.29 20.03
C HIS A 192 21.44 -9.65 19.58
N CYS A 193 21.39 -8.81 18.54
CA CYS A 193 22.59 -8.17 18.01
C CYS A 193 22.68 -6.67 18.27
N GLY A 194 21.67 -6.07 18.92
CA GLY A 194 21.62 -4.64 19.23
C GLY A 194 21.26 -3.72 18.03
N ASN A 195 20.99 -4.29 16.85
CA ASN A 195 20.64 -3.49 15.67
C ASN A 195 19.38 -2.67 15.92
N LYS A 196 19.45 -1.36 15.63
CA LYS A 196 18.31 -0.43 15.62
C LYS A 196 18.29 0.32 14.29
N MET A 197 17.14 0.34 13.62
CA MET A 197 16.98 1.01 12.34
C MET A 197 15.51 1.29 12.01
N ASP A 198 15.29 1.92 10.87
CA ASP A 198 13.94 2.04 10.29
C ASP A 198 13.36 0.64 9.99
N ALA A 199 12.12 0.42 10.41
CA ALA A 199 11.48 -0.89 10.32
C ALA A 199 11.19 -1.30 8.87
N ASP A 200 10.86 -0.34 7.99
CA ASP A 200 10.54 -0.61 6.60
C ASP A 200 11.84 -0.88 5.80
N VAL A 201 12.94 -0.23 6.16
CA VAL A 201 14.27 -0.54 5.60
C VAL A 201 14.73 -1.93 6.03
N ASN A 202 14.54 -2.31 7.32
CA ASN A 202 14.81 -3.67 7.78
C ASN A 202 13.98 -4.70 7.00
N ALA A 203 12.70 -4.40 6.75
CA ALA A 203 11.82 -5.27 5.97
C ALA A 203 12.31 -5.40 4.52
N ALA A 204 12.70 -4.30 3.86
CA ALA A 204 13.24 -4.32 2.51
C ALA A 204 14.49 -5.21 2.39
N HIS A 205 15.41 -5.13 3.35
CA HIS A 205 16.57 -6.02 3.40
C HIS A 205 16.20 -7.49 3.59
N ASN A 206 15.19 -7.79 4.41
CA ASN A 206 14.70 -9.16 4.58
C ASN A 206 14.01 -9.68 3.31
N ILE A 207 13.28 -8.83 2.58
CA ILE A 207 12.68 -9.13 1.28
C ILE A 207 13.80 -9.48 0.27
N MET A 208 14.89 -8.72 0.25
CA MET A 208 16.06 -9.01 -0.59
C MET A 208 16.65 -10.37 -0.26
N LYS A 209 16.88 -10.67 1.02
CA LYS A 209 17.42 -11.95 1.49
C LYS A 209 16.49 -13.13 1.16
N ARG A 210 15.16 -12.91 1.26
CA ARG A 210 14.16 -13.97 1.08
C ARG A 210 14.25 -14.64 -0.29
N LYS A 211 14.63 -13.91 -1.33
CA LYS A 211 14.86 -14.48 -2.67
C LYS A 211 15.89 -15.61 -2.69
N LYS A 212 16.88 -15.57 -1.80
CA LYS A 212 18.02 -16.51 -1.76
C LYS A 212 17.82 -17.69 -0.80
N ILE A 213 16.72 -17.71 -0.02
CA ILE A 213 16.51 -18.76 0.97
C ILE A 213 15.88 -19.97 0.30
N GLU A 214 16.65 -21.06 0.21
CA GLU A 214 16.16 -22.32 -0.28
C GLU A 214 15.07 -22.91 0.61
N GLY A 215 14.06 -23.54 0.02
CA GLY A 215 12.93 -24.14 0.74
C GLY A 215 11.82 -23.17 1.18
N ILE A 216 11.97 -21.86 0.99
CA ILE A 216 10.91 -20.87 1.20
C ILE A 216 10.49 -20.29 -0.13
N ASN A 217 9.31 -20.66 -0.58
CA ASN A 217 8.65 -20.07 -1.78
C ASN A 217 7.40 -19.28 -1.36
N ILE A 218 6.75 -18.63 -2.32
CA ILE A 218 5.57 -17.79 -2.09
C ILE A 218 4.40 -18.54 -1.42
N TYR A 219 4.32 -19.87 -1.57
CA TYR A 219 3.27 -20.72 -1.01
C TYR A 219 3.64 -21.32 0.35
N THR A 220 4.86 -21.10 0.85
CA THR A 220 5.31 -21.65 2.15
C THR A 220 4.50 -20.98 3.26
N SER A 221 3.89 -21.80 4.14
CA SER A 221 3.10 -21.30 5.25
C SER A 221 3.94 -20.51 6.26
N ALA A 222 3.33 -19.52 6.92
CA ALA A 222 4.03 -18.71 7.93
C ALA A 222 4.63 -19.56 9.06
N SER A 223 3.98 -20.66 9.46
CA SER A 223 4.51 -21.58 10.47
C SER A 223 5.82 -22.23 10.04
N LYS A 224 5.91 -22.71 8.80
CA LYS A 224 7.14 -23.28 8.25
C LYS A 224 8.26 -22.24 8.10
N VAL A 225 7.91 -21.02 7.68
CA VAL A 225 8.89 -19.91 7.64
C VAL A 225 9.43 -19.62 9.04
N LYS A 226 8.55 -19.56 10.06
CA LYS A 226 8.98 -19.36 11.46
C LYS A 226 9.91 -20.49 11.94
N GLU A 227 9.54 -21.72 11.66
CA GLU A 227 10.36 -22.90 12.01
C GLU A 227 11.76 -22.84 11.39
N HIS A 228 11.85 -22.43 10.12
CA HIS A 228 13.13 -22.25 9.43
C HIS A 228 14.04 -21.28 10.19
N TYR A 229 13.55 -20.09 10.56
CA TYR A 229 14.35 -19.10 11.29
C TYR A 229 14.69 -19.51 12.72
N LEU A 230 13.80 -20.25 13.40
CA LEU A 230 14.11 -20.79 14.72
C LEU A 230 15.20 -21.86 14.68
N LYS A 231 15.28 -22.66 13.62
CA LYS A 231 16.35 -23.66 13.44
C LYS A 231 17.71 -23.04 13.09
N LEU A 232 17.73 -21.90 12.43
CA LEU A 232 18.98 -21.17 12.11
C LEU A 232 19.64 -20.58 13.36
N ASN A 233 18.86 -20.34 14.41
CA ASN A 233 19.28 -19.61 15.61
C ASN A 233 19.41 -20.50 16.85
N ASN A 234 19.27 -21.82 16.69
CA ASN A 234 19.58 -22.85 17.69
C ASN A 234 20.85 -23.58 17.32
#